data_8083926ae90488a5e3f2e82d7d588605
#
_entry.id   8083926ae90488a5e3f2e82d7d588605
#
_cell.length_a   1.000
_cell.length_b   1.000
_cell.length_c   1.000
_cell.angle_alpha   90.00
_cell.angle_beta   90.00
_cell.angle_gamma   90.00
#
_symmetry.space_group_name_H-M   'P 1'
#
loop_
_entity.id
_entity.type
_entity.pdbx_description
1 polymer ?
#
loop_
_entity_poly.entity_id
_entity_poly.type
_entity_poly.pdbx_seq_one_letter_code
_entity_poly.pdbx_strand_id
1 'polypeptide(L)'
;MSNYPQIPGIGEGDHHGAAEISKRTFKAAVAVAVGEQVAMSVTEDDGITVFLADTDVAGGEFVCGVAVKAVAAGDYGEFQTKGLFVGLVGSLTNGEGCFPSATAGAAGNNEVSSQETAHPFAVCLDATTGTVFLDCFGG
;
A
#
# COMPACT_ATOMS: atom_id res chain seq x y z
N MET A 1 -12.23 21.62 -25.76
CA MET A 1 -12.02 21.20 -25.47
C MET A 1 -12.07 21.16 -25.15
N SER A 2 -11.94 20.80 -25.07
CA SER A 2 -11.73 20.31 -24.62
C SER A 2 -11.55 20.18 -24.42
N ASN A 3 -11.28 20.19 -24.59
CA ASN A 3 -10.87 19.81 -24.22
C ASN A 3 -10.31 19.72 -23.90
N TYR A 4 -9.84 19.71 -23.84
CA TYR A 4 -9.12 19.29 -23.39
C TYR A 4 -8.88 18.67 -23.65
N PRO A 5 -8.60 18.61 -24.02
CA PRO A 5 -8.46 17.87 -24.22
C PRO A 5 -8.65 17.27 -24.05
N GLN A 6 -8.73 16.91 -23.90
CA GLN A 6 -8.89 16.31 -23.47
C GLN A 6 -8.42 15.60 -23.43
N ILE A 7 -7.89 15.61 -23.13
CA ILE A 7 -7.41 14.74 -23.05
C ILE A 7 -8.07 13.78 -23.27
N PRO A 8 -7.97 13.34 -23.99
CA PRO A 8 -8.75 12.42 -24.22
C PRO A 8 -8.67 11.50 -23.46
N GLY A 9 -9.08 11.16 -23.42
CA GLY A 9 -9.07 10.40 -22.57
C GLY A 9 -9.18 11.15 -21.46
N ILE A 10 -9.07 11.97 -21.56
CA ILE A 10 -9.22 12.56 -20.52
C ILE A 10 -10.06 13.48 -20.69
N GLY A 11 -10.51 13.69 -21.09
CA GLY A 11 -11.22 14.30 -21.08
C GLY A 11 -11.78 14.85 -20.54
N GLU A 12 -11.93 15.02 -20.62
CA GLU A 12 -12.25 15.37 -20.07
C GLU A 12 -12.51 15.25 -19.10
N GLY A 13 -12.43 15.17 -18.88
CA GLY A 13 -12.62 15.00 -17.81
C GLY A 13 -12.16 14.12 -17.06
N ASP A 14 -11.73 13.66 -17.14
CA ASP A 14 -11.30 12.77 -16.37
C ASP A 14 -10.25 13.14 -15.68
N HIS A 15 -9.86 13.16 -15.12
CA HIS A 15 -9.00 13.30 -14.49
C HIS A 15 -8.35 12.75 -13.89
N HIS A 16 -8.09 12.86 -13.57
CA HIS A 16 -7.27 12.15 -13.59
C HIS A 16 -6.44 11.86 -12.55
N GLY A 17 -5.43 12.27 -12.22
CA GLY A 17 -4.48 11.96 -11.22
C GLY A 17 -5.06 11.35 -9.96
N ALA A 18 -6.04 11.95 -9.38
CA ALA A 18 -6.61 11.46 -8.13
C ALA A 18 -7.27 10.10 -8.28
N ALA A 19 -7.75 9.79 -9.48
CA ALA A 19 -8.39 8.51 -9.73
C ALA A 19 -7.42 7.44 -10.19
N GLU A 20 -6.18 7.81 -10.41
CA GLU A 20 -5.20 6.89 -10.96
C GLU A 20 -4.78 5.87 -9.91
N ILE A 21 -4.80 4.60 -10.28
CA ILE A 21 -4.45 3.49 -9.41
C ILE A 21 -3.34 2.71 -10.07
N SER A 22 -2.28 2.42 -9.32
CA SER A 22 -1.17 1.61 -9.80
C SER A 22 -1.13 0.31 -9.02
N LYS A 23 -0.87 -0.79 -9.73
CA LYS A 23 -0.79 -2.11 -9.14
C LYS A 23 0.46 -2.82 -9.64
N ARG A 24 0.94 -3.75 -8.83
CA ARG A 24 2.08 -4.58 -9.18
C ARG A 24 1.80 -6.01 -8.79
N THR A 25 2.44 -6.94 -9.49
CA THR A 25 2.34 -8.36 -9.18
C THR A 25 3.57 -8.77 -8.38
N PHE A 26 3.34 -9.37 -7.22
CA PHE A 26 4.41 -9.90 -6.37
C PHE A 26 4.08 -11.32 -5.98
N LYS A 27 5.11 -12.05 -5.55
CA LYS A 27 4.96 -13.40 -5.02
C LYS A 27 4.91 -13.31 -3.49
N ALA A 28 3.90 -13.90 -2.89
CA ALA A 28 3.73 -13.85 -1.43
C ALA A 28 4.54 -14.96 -0.77
N ALA A 29 5.45 -14.60 0.12
CA ALA A 29 6.20 -15.60 0.90
C ALA A 29 5.31 -16.26 1.95
N VAL A 30 4.30 -15.53 2.41
CA VAL A 30 3.34 -16.02 3.41
C VAL A 30 1.95 -15.66 2.93
N ALA A 31 0.94 -16.26 3.53
CA ALA A 31 -0.44 -15.94 3.17
C ALA A 31 -0.72 -14.47 3.51
N VAL A 32 -1.36 -13.77 2.60
CA VAL A 32 -1.69 -12.35 2.77
C VAL A 32 -3.19 -12.19 2.58
N ALA A 33 -3.84 -11.56 3.53
CA ALA A 33 -5.28 -11.28 3.43
C ALA A 33 -5.49 -9.95 2.71
N VAL A 34 -6.69 -9.75 2.17
CA VAL A 34 -7.03 -8.51 1.50
C VAL A 34 -6.85 -7.33 2.47
N GLY A 35 -6.24 -6.27 2.01
CA GLY A 35 -6.02 -5.06 2.82
C GLY A 35 -4.78 -5.08 3.68
N GLU A 36 -4.04 -6.20 3.71
CA GLU A 36 -2.80 -6.26 4.46
C GLU A 36 -1.65 -5.68 3.65
N GLN A 37 -0.72 -5.05 4.35
CA GLN A 37 0.41 -4.40 3.72
C GLN A 37 1.58 -5.35 3.64
N VAL A 38 2.35 -5.26 2.57
CA VAL A 38 3.50 -6.12 2.34
C VAL A 38 4.75 -5.29 2.09
N ALA A 39 5.89 -5.90 2.36
CA ALA A 39 7.21 -5.33 2.12
C ALA A 39 8.05 -6.33 1.37
N MET A 40 9.07 -5.83 0.67
CA MET A 40 9.99 -6.68 -0.09
C MET A 40 10.80 -7.57 0.84
N SER A 41 10.93 -8.83 0.50
CA SER A 41 11.71 -9.77 1.30
C SER A 41 13.20 -9.53 1.07
N VAL A 42 13.93 -9.25 2.16
CA VAL A 42 15.38 -9.12 2.05
C VAL A 42 16.05 -10.50 2.06
N THR A 43 15.34 -11.52 2.50
CA THR A 43 15.87 -12.88 2.50
C THR A 43 15.91 -13.46 1.09
N GLU A 44 14.83 -13.27 0.34
CA GLU A 44 14.76 -13.78 -1.04
C GLU A 44 15.55 -12.90 -2.00
N ASP A 45 15.61 -11.61 -1.71
CA ASP A 45 16.50 -10.71 -2.43
C ASP A 45 16.26 -10.70 -3.96
N ASP A 46 15.03 -10.96 -4.37
CA ASP A 46 14.74 -11.09 -5.80
C ASP A 46 13.88 -9.93 -6.34
N GLY A 47 13.45 -9.02 -5.49
CA GLY A 47 12.62 -7.90 -5.91
C GLY A 47 11.21 -8.29 -6.33
N ILE A 48 10.81 -9.52 -6.05
CA ILE A 48 9.50 -10.05 -6.43
C ILE A 48 8.76 -10.59 -5.23
N THR A 49 9.48 -11.21 -4.28
CA THR A 49 8.88 -11.88 -3.13
C THR A 49 8.63 -10.88 -2.03
N VAL A 50 7.42 -10.89 -1.49
CA VAL A 50 7.00 -9.99 -0.41
C VAL A 50 6.54 -10.79 0.80
N PHE A 51 6.59 -10.14 1.95
CA PHE A 51 6.07 -10.70 3.19
C PHE A 51 5.25 -9.60 3.88
N LEU A 52 4.54 -9.96 4.95
CA LEU A 52 3.73 -8.98 5.66
C LEU A 52 4.61 -7.88 6.24
N ALA A 53 4.24 -6.63 6.01
CA ALA A 53 4.99 -5.50 6.54
C ALA A 53 4.95 -5.53 8.07
N ASP A 54 6.13 -5.38 8.69
CA ASP A 54 6.26 -5.61 10.12
C ASP A 54 7.51 -4.87 10.59
N THR A 55 7.36 -3.99 11.54
CA THR A 55 8.48 -3.18 12.01
C THR A 55 9.52 -3.99 12.77
N ASP A 56 9.19 -5.23 13.14
CA ASP A 56 10.13 -6.11 13.83
C ASP A 56 10.96 -6.95 12.88
N VAL A 57 10.75 -6.80 11.57
CA VAL A 57 11.45 -7.60 10.56
C VAL A 57 12.27 -6.67 9.68
N ALA A 58 13.49 -7.06 9.38
CA ALA A 58 14.39 -6.26 8.54
C ALA A 58 13.71 -5.97 7.20
N GLY A 59 13.66 -4.70 6.84
CA GLY A 59 13.01 -4.25 5.61
C GLY A 59 11.49 -4.18 5.69
N GLY A 60 10.90 -4.65 6.79
CA GLY A 60 9.45 -4.70 6.93
C GLY A 60 8.78 -3.35 7.10
N GLU A 61 9.57 -2.32 7.32
CA GLU A 61 9.03 -0.97 7.44
C GLU A 61 8.79 -0.29 6.09
N PHE A 62 9.26 -0.88 5.00
CA PHE A 62 9.11 -0.26 3.69
C PHE A 62 7.96 -0.91 2.94
N VAL A 63 6.76 -0.41 3.16
CA VAL A 63 5.57 -0.96 2.54
C VAL A 63 5.61 -0.73 1.04
N CYS A 64 5.55 -1.80 0.26
CA CYS A 64 5.60 -1.71 -1.19
C CYS A 64 4.25 -1.98 -1.85
N GLY A 65 3.25 -2.39 -1.09
CA GLY A 65 1.92 -2.60 -1.65
C GLY A 65 0.92 -3.09 -0.63
N VAL A 66 -0.34 -3.11 -1.05
CA VAL A 66 -1.47 -3.57 -0.23
C VAL A 66 -2.26 -4.57 -1.06
N ALA A 67 -2.58 -5.72 -0.47
CA ALA A 67 -3.25 -6.80 -1.20
C ALA A 67 -4.66 -6.39 -1.61
N VAL A 68 -4.99 -6.52 -2.90
CA VAL A 68 -6.34 -6.27 -3.39
C VAL A 68 -7.21 -7.51 -3.30
N LYS A 69 -6.59 -8.67 -3.14
CA LYS A 69 -7.26 -9.95 -2.91
C LYS A 69 -6.36 -10.77 -2.01
N ALA A 70 -6.95 -11.78 -1.38
CA ALA A 70 -6.16 -12.72 -0.60
C ALA A 70 -5.20 -13.48 -1.51
N VAL A 71 -3.97 -13.69 -1.04
CA VAL A 71 -2.93 -14.39 -1.80
C VAL A 71 -2.39 -15.49 -0.91
N ALA A 72 -2.38 -16.73 -1.40
CA ALA A 72 -1.85 -17.85 -0.64
C ALA A 72 -0.32 -17.82 -0.65
N ALA A 73 0.29 -18.39 0.38
CA ALA A 73 1.74 -18.48 0.46
C ALA A 73 2.27 -19.20 -0.80
N GLY A 74 3.26 -18.60 -1.41
CA GLY A 74 3.88 -19.15 -2.62
C GLY A 74 3.22 -18.73 -3.92
N ASP A 75 2.06 -18.10 -3.86
CA ASP A 75 1.35 -17.66 -5.06
C ASP A 75 1.71 -16.24 -5.42
N TYR A 76 1.44 -15.88 -6.68
CA TYR A 76 1.55 -14.52 -7.16
C TYR A 76 0.19 -13.84 -7.00
N GLY A 77 0.21 -12.55 -6.68
CA GLY A 77 -1.01 -11.79 -6.56
C GLY A 77 -0.78 -10.34 -6.91
N GLU A 78 -1.88 -9.61 -7.03
CA GLU A 78 -1.85 -8.18 -7.33
C GLU A 78 -1.89 -7.37 -6.05
N PHE A 79 -1.04 -6.34 -6.00
CA PHE A 79 -0.97 -5.43 -4.86
C PHE A 79 -1.07 -4.01 -5.39
N GLN A 80 -1.88 -3.20 -4.73
CA GLN A 80 -2.01 -1.81 -5.12
C GLN A 80 -0.91 -0.99 -4.46
N THR A 81 -0.29 -0.10 -5.24
CA THR A 81 0.83 0.71 -4.75
C THR A 81 0.50 2.17 -4.66
N LYS A 82 -0.48 2.65 -5.40
CA LYS A 82 -0.89 4.06 -5.40
C LYS A 82 -2.38 4.19 -5.58
N GLY A 83 -2.92 5.30 -5.10
CA GLY A 83 -4.28 5.69 -5.34
C GLY A 83 -5.22 5.31 -4.21
N LEU A 84 -6.50 5.51 -4.44
CA LEU A 84 -7.52 5.29 -3.44
C LEU A 84 -7.70 3.80 -3.17
N PHE A 85 -7.69 3.42 -1.92
CA PHE A 85 -7.90 2.03 -1.49
C PHE A 85 -8.88 2.01 -0.32
N VAL A 86 -9.79 1.05 -0.34
CA VAL A 86 -10.78 0.88 0.73
C VAL A 86 -10.56 -0.47 1.38
N GLY A 87 -10.44 -0.48 2.71
CA GLY A 87 -10.29 -1.72 3.45
C GLY A 87 -8.88 -1.99 3.96
N LEU A 88 -8.09 -0.94 4.16
CA LEU A 88 -6.75 -1.11 4.73
C LEU A 88 -6.87 -1.68 6.14
N VAL A 89 -6.07 -2.70 6.44
CA VAL A 89 -6.05 -3.32 7.76
C VAL A 89 -5.18 -2.50 8.68
N GLY A 90 -5.70 -2.13 9.84
CA GLY A 90 -4.92 -1.39 10.83
C GLY A 90 -5.78 -0.53 11.74
N SER A 91 -5.11 0.17 12.64
CA SER A 91 -5.73 1.14 13.54
C SER A 91 -5.44 2.53 12.98
N LEU A 92 -6.44 3.17 12.42
CA LEU A 92 -6.27 4.39 11.64
C LEU A 92 -6.98 5.56 12.29
N THR A 93 -6.48 6.76 12.01
CA THR A 93 -7.07 8.02 12.44
C THR A 93 -7.22 8.92 11.23
N ASN A 94 -8.41 9.50 11.06
CA ASN A 94 -8.69 10.37 9.92
C ASN A 94 -7.68 11.51 9.82
N GLY A 95 -7.17 11.72 8.62
CA GLY A 95 -6.27 12.83 8.33
C GLY A 95 -4.81 12.57 8.69
N GLU A 96 -4.51 11.40 9.22
CA GLU A 96 -3.13 11.10 9.64
C GLU A 96 -2.49 10.10 8.69
N GLY A 97 -1.16 10.10 8.69
CA GLY A 97 -0.40 9.17 7.88
C GLY A 97 -0.51 7.75 8.41
N CYS A 98 -0.37 6.79 7.52
CA CYS A 98 -0.38 5.38 7.86
C CYS A 98 1.03 4.83 7.76
N PHE A 99 1.45 4.10 8.80
CA PHE A 99 2.79 3.52 8.88
C PHE A 99 2.65 2.04 9.19
N PRO A 100 3.64 1.22 8.83
CA PRO A 100 3.64 -0.17 9.29
C PRO A 100 3.76 -0.21 10.81
N SER A 101 3.30 -1.29 11.40
CA SER A 101 3.34 -1.45 12.85
C SER A 101 3.99 -2.77 13.22
N ALA A 102 4.09 -3.04 14.51
CA ALA A 102 4.62 -4.30 14.99
C ALA A 102 3.64 -5.46 14.80
N THR A 103 2.41 -5.16 14.39
CA THR A 103 1.45 -6.19 14.02
C THR A 103 1.58 -6.42 12.52
N ALA A 104 2.05 -7.61 12.14
CA ALA A 104 2.33 -7.93 10.74
C ALA A 104 1.12 -7.68 9.86
N GLY A 105 1.33 -6.92 8.78
CA GLY A 105 0.29 -6.63 7.82
C GLY A 105 -0.73 -5.57 8.23
N ALA A 106 -0.58 -4.97 9.41
CA ALA A 106 -1.53 -3.98 9.90
C ALA A 106 -0.84 -2.62 10.08
N ALA A 107 -1.54 -1.58 9.70
CA ALA A 107 -1.02 -0.22 9.78
C ALA A 107 -1.33 0.43 11.12
N GLY A 108 -0.57 1.45 11.46
CA GLY A 108 -0.83 2.31 12.59
C GLY A 108 -0.59 3.75 12.19
N ASN A 109 -0.83 4.67 13.11
CA ASN A 109 -0.66 6.09 12.85
C ASN A 109 0.64 6.65 13.36
N ASN A 110 1.41 5.87 14.10
CA ASN A 110 2.63 6.35 14.72
C ASN A 110 3.84 5.94 13.92
N GLU A 111 4.70 6.89 13.70
CA GLU A 111 5.99 6.60 13.12
C GLU A 111 6.77 5.71 14.07
N VAL A 112 7.43 4.71 13.53
CA VAL A 112 8.17 3.76 14.34
C VAL A 112 9.48 4.40 14.76
N SER A 113 9.80 4.29 16.04
CA SER A 113 10.97 4.96 16.60
C SER A 113 12.27 4.53 15.96
N SER A 114 12.33 3.32 15.42
CA SER A 114 13.55 2.83 14.76
C SER A 114 13.71 3.34 13.35
N GLN A 115 12.76 4.13 12.85
CA GLN A 115 12.77 4.61 11.49
C GLN A 115 12.74 6.12 11.47
N GLU A 116 13.88 6.69 11.60
CA GLU A 116 13.97 8.14 11.73
C GLU A 116 13.48 8.87 10.51
N THR A 117 13.51 8.20 9.37
CA THR A 117 13.10 8.81 8.12
C THR A 117 11.89 8.14 7.53
N ALA A 118 11.11 7.44 8.35
CA ALA A 118 9.95 6.74 7.85
C ALA A 118 8.96 7.71 7.22
N HIS A 119 8.45 7.32 6.08
CA HIS A 119 7.41 8.07 5.40
C HIS A 119 6.11 7.30 5.52
N PRO A 120 4.98 7.99 5.67
CA PRO A 120 3.72 7.28 5.62
C PRO A 120 3.56 6.67 4.23
N PHE A 121 3.03 5.44 4.18
CA PHE A 121 2.74 4.82 2.90
C PHE A 121 1.34 5.17 2.42
N ALA A 122 0.57 5.87 3.23
CA ALA A 122 -0.78 6.27 2.90
C ALA A 122 -1.23 7.39 3.83
N VAL A 123 -2.32 8.05 3.45
CA VAL A 123 -3.00 9.01 4.31
C VAL A 123 -4.40 8.47 4.54
N CYS A 124 -4.85 8.46 5.80
CA CYS A 124 -6.16 7.95 6.14
C CYS A 124 -7.23 9.01 5.84
N LEU A 125 -8.19 8.64 5.01
CA LEU A 125 -9.30 9.51 4.66
C LEU A 125 -10.54 9.18 5.48
N ASP A 126 -10.77 7.90 5.75
CA ASP A 126 -11.90 7.45 6.56
C ASP A 126 -11.53 6.19 7.30
N ALA A 127 -11.24 6.33 8.59
CA ALA A 127 -10.80 5.21 9.42
C ALA A 127 -11.87 4.14 9.58
N THR A 128 -13.14 4.53 9.51
CA THR A 128 -14.26 3.59 9.69
C THR A 128 -14.27 2.53 8.59
N THR A 129 -13.99 2.92 7.37
CA THR A 129 -14.01 2.02 6.21
C THR A 129 -12.62 1.57 5.80
N GLY A 130 -11.57 2.12 6.42
CA GLY A 130 -10.22 1.84 5.98
C GLY A 130 -9.89 2.49 4.65
N THR A 131 -10.54 3.61 4.35
CA THR A 131 -10.31 4.33 3.09
C THR A 131 -9.05 5.18 3.22
N VAL A 132 -8.11 4.97 2.34
CA VAL A 132 -6.81 5.63 2.37
C VAL A 132 -6.38 6.02 0.97
N PHE A 133 -5.45 6.95 0.89
CA PHE A 133 -4.79 7.28 -0.37
C PHE A 133 -3.36 6.75 -0.28
N LEU A 134 -3.05 5.75 -1.10
CA LEU A 134 -1.78 5.04 -1.05
C LEU A 134 -0.68 5.76 -1.82
N ASP A 135 0.52 5.69 -1.28
CA ASP A 135 1.73 6.13 -1.98
C ASP A 135 2.87 5.27 -1.43
N CYS A 136 2.90 4.03 -1.85
CA CYS A 136 3.82 3.04 -1.30
C CYS A 136 5.22 3.22 -1.84
N PHE A 137 6.20 2.72 -1.06
CA PHE A 137 7.60 2.74 -1.44
C PHE A 137 7.79 2.00 -2.77
N GLY A 138 8.46 2.65 -3.69
CA GLY A 138 8.73 2.05 -4.99
C GLY A 138 7.52 1.98 -5.91
N GLY A 139 6.40 2.47 -5.44
CA GLY A 139 5.18 2.46 -6.24
C GLY A 139 5.04 3.66 -7.10
#